data_f33624a226bae64c72f16ae1be2cb607
#
_entry.id   f33624a226bae64c72f16ae1be2cb607
#
_cell.length_a   1.000
_cell.length_b   1.000
_cell.length_c   1.000
_cell.angle_alpha   90.00
_cell.angle_beta   90.00
_cell.angle_gamma   90.00
#
_symmetry.space_group_name_H-M   'P 1'
#
loop_
_entity.id
_entity.type
_entity.pdbx_description
1 polymer ?
#
loop_
_entity_poly.entity_id
_entity_poly.type
_entity_poly.pdbx_seq_one_letter_code
_entity_poly.pdbx_strand_id
1 'polypeptide(L)'
;MVGAGGFNEIHRGIPRISRTMLAQRLRELQRRGLMTHEASRSGRPGVYALTPAGQALTPVVWAMGAWAAEWMFGDPSDEECDGLTLIWHTHQLAIPAKLPETRTVVHLVLTGAGGAQGWLDIQRPGITVCKDDQGLAVDLALQADTGHMHRWLVGMVPFRDLLANGHARFLGPSRLAKAFPTWFDTTLFSLSLRRAVQRRHGDTLSARAESVDGDRLEGRLAGGGVVV
;
A
#
# COMPACT_ATOMS: atom_id res chain seq x y z
N MET A 1 -10.68 -5.26 -7.96
CA MET A 1 -10.05 -6.05 -9.03
C MET A 1 -9.39 -5.07 -9.99
N VAL A 2 -8.07 -5.15 -10.17
CA VAL A 2 -7.37 -4.27 -11.13
C VAL A 2 -7.92 -4.63 -12.52
N GLY A 3 -8.63 -3.69 -13.14
CA GLY A 3 -9.18 -3.87 -14.47
C GLY A 3 -8.08 -4.07 -15.52
N ALA A 4 -8.48 -4.46 -16.72
CA ALA A 4 -7.60 -4.49 -17.87
C ALA A 4 -6.92 -3.12 -18.06
N GLY A 5 -5.62 -3.11 -18.27
CA GLY A 5 -4.84 -1.88 -18.40
C GLY A 5 -3.88 -1.93 -19.58
N GLY A 6 -3.48 -0.75 -20.05
CA GLY A 6 -2.41 -0.62 -21.04
C GLY A 6 -1.04 -0.93 -20.44
N PHE A 7 -0.06 -1.22 -21.28
CA PHE A 7 1.32 -1.50 -20.86
C PHE A 7 1.89 -0.46 -19.88
N ASN A 8 1.70 0.83 -20.18
CA ASN A 8 2.22 1.90 -19.35
C ASN A 8 1.53 1.98 -17.98
N GLU A 9 0.28 1.60 -17.90
CA GLU A 9 -0.51 1.56 -16.68
C GLU A 9 -0.04 0.44 -15.75
N ILE A 10 0.15 -0.76 -16.31
CA ILE A 10 0.72 -1.90 -15.60
C ILE A 10 2.14 -1.57 -15.11
N HIS A 11 2.98 -0.94 -15.97
CA HIS A 11 4.34 -0.56 -15.59
C HIS A 11 4.38 0.45 -14.45
N ARG A 12 3.45 1.43 -14.40
CA ARG A 12 3.34 2.38 -13.28
C ARG A 12 3.02 1.69 -11.95
N GLY A 13 2.22 0.63 -11.99
CA GLY A 13 1.90 -0.18 -10.80
C GLY A 13 3.05 -1.07 -10.30
N ILE A 14 4.12 -1.23 -11.08
CA ILE A 14 5.30 -2.05 -10.72
C ILE A 14 6.58 -1.27 -11.12
N PRO A 15 6.89 -0.15 -10.47
CA PRO A 15 7.92 0.78 -10.94
C PRO A 15 9.35 0.19 -10.92
N ARG A 16 9.59 -0.84 -10.10
CA ARG A 16 10.89 -1.50 -9.99
C ARG A 16 11.19 -2.49 -11.11
N ILE A 17 10.20 -2.84 -11.96
CA ILE A 17 10.41 -3.72 -13.11
C ILE A 17 10.85 -2.92 -14.34
N SER A 18 11.87 -3.37 -15.06
CA SER A 18 12.22 -2.72 -16.33
C SER A 18 11.14 -2.99 -17.40
N ARG A 19 10.98 -2.05 -18.34
CA ARG A 19 10.02 -2.19 -19.44
C ARG A 19 10.23 -3.49 -20.23
N THR A 20 11.49 -3.86 -20.48
CA THR A 20 11.86 -5.09 -21.17
C THR A 20 11.41 -6.34 -20.40
N MET A 21 11.67 -6.36 -19.09
CA MET A 21 11.25 -7.46 -18.22
C MET A 21 9.73 -7.57 -18.16
N LEU A 22 9.02 -6.45 -18.00
CA LEU A 22 7.56 -6.43 -18.00
C LEU A 22 7.01 -6.99 -19.33
N ALA A 23 7.52 -6.50 -20.46
CA ALA A 23 7.10 -6.99 -21.78
C ALA A 23 7.33 -8.50 -21.96
N GLN A 24 8.45 -9.02 -21.44
CA GLN A 24 8.75 -10.44 -21.46
C GLN A 24 7.75 -11.24 -20.60
N ARG A 25 7.45 -10.76 -19.37
CA ARG A 25 6.49 -11.42 -18.47
C ARG A 25 5.08 -11.42 -19.03
N LEU A 26 4.63 -10.29 -19.60
CA LEU A 26 3.31 -10.22 -20.24
C LEU A 26 3.19 -11.20 -21.44
N ARG A 27 4.22 -11.29 -22.29
CA ARG A 27 4.24 -12.29 -23.38
C ARG A 27 4.21 -13.73 -22.86
N GLU A 28 4.90 -14.01 -21.74
CA GLU A 28 4.87 -15.34 -21.13
C GLU A 28 3.48 -15.69 -20.62
N LEU A 29 2.82 -14.77 -19.90
CA LEU A 29 1.46 -14.96 -19.42
C LEU A 29 0.45 -15.16 -20.57
N GLN A 30 0.64 -14.46 -21.70
CA GLN A 30 -0.17 -14.66 -22.90
C GLN A 30 0.06 -16.05 -23.51
N ARG A 31 1.32 -16.49 -23.65
CA ARG A 31 1.65 -17.83 -24.18
C ARG A 31 1.05 -18.95 -23.33
N ARG A 32 0.95 -18.74 -22.02
CA ARG A 32 0.34 -19.68 -21.07
C ARG A 32 -1.19 -19.59 -21.02
N GLY A 33 -1.80 -18.72 -21.82
CA GLY A 33 -3.25 -18.54 -21.85
C GLY A 33 -3.84 -17.89 -20.60
N LEU A 34 -3.03 -17.21 -19.79
CA LEU A 34 -3.50 -16.52 -18.56
C LEU A 34 -3.95 -15.08 -18.83
N MET A 35 -3.49 -14.49 -19.94
CA MET A 35 -3.83 -13.15 -20.38
C MET A 35 -4.10 -13.10 -21.87
N THR A 36 -4.94 -12.16 -22.28
CA THR A 36 -5.10 -11.71 -23.68
C THR A 36 -4.55 -10.31 -23.83
N HIS A 37 -4.19 -9.94 -25.04
CA HIS A 37 -3.82 -8.58 -25.42
C HIS A 37 -4.58 -8.20 -26.67
N GLU A 38 -5.45 -7.21 -26.55
CA GLU A 38 -6.07 -6.57 -27.71
C GLU A 38 -5.15 -5.49 -28.22
N ALA A 39 -4.72 -5.62 -29.47
CA ALA A 39 -3.85 -4.65 -30.10
C ALA A 39 -4.54 -3.29 -30.24
N SER A 40 -3.72 -2.23 -30.22
CA SER A 40 -4.18 -0.86 -30.47
C SER A 40 -4.97 -0.79 -31.78
N ARG A 41 -6.16 -0.21 -31.71
CA ARG A 41 -7.01 0.11 -32.89
C ARG A 41 -7.43 1.57 -32.82
N SER A 42 -7.33 2.28 -33.95
CA SER A 42 -7.86 3.65 -34.12
C SER A 42 -7.41 4.61 -33.00
N GLY A 43 -6.11 4.65 -32.67
CA GLY A 43 -5.55 5.59 -31.65
C GLY A 43 -5.80 5.19 -30.21
N ARG A 44 -6.46 4.06 -29.91
CA ARG A 44 -6.57 3.55 -28.53
C ARG A 44 -5.40 2.64 -28.22
N PRO A 45 -4.71 2.81 -27.07
CA PRO A 45 -3.63 1.92 -26.65
C PRO A 45 -4.13 0.47 -26.50
N GLY A 46 -3.26 -0.50 -26.78
CA GLY A 46 -3.58 -1.91 -26.56
C GLY A 46 -3.85 -2.21 -25.09
N VAL A 47 -4.76 -3.14 -24.84
CA VAL A 47 -5.25 -3.48 -23.50
C VAL A 47 -4.96 -4.93 -23.18
N TYR A 48 -4.40 -5.19 -22.00
CA TYR A 48 -4.21 -6.53 -21.43
C TYR A 48 -5.40 -6.88 -20.53
N ALA A 49 -5.93 -8.09 -20.67
CA ALA A 49 -7.00 -8.62 -19.85
C ALA A 49 -6.69 -10.04 -19.38
N LEU A 50 -7.14 -10.40 -18.18
CA LEU A 50 -7.04 -11.79 -17.71
C LEU A 50 -8.07 -12.67 -18.41
N THR A 51 -7.65 -13.87 -18.83
CA THR A 51 -8.56 -14.94 -19.23
C THR A 51 -9.29 -15.54 -18.02
N PRO A 52 -10.31 -16.38 -18.20
CA PRO A 52 -10.91 -17.12 -17.07
C PRO A 52 -9.88 -17.90 -16.24
N ALA A 53 -8.88 -18.51 -16.88
CA ALA A 53 -7.78 -19.19 -16.20
C ALA A 53 -6.89 -18.22 -15.40
N GLY A 54 -6.59 -17.04 -15.95
CA GLY A 54 -5.88 -15.99 -15.24
C GLY A 54 -6.67 -15.44 -14.05
N GLN A 55 -7.99 -15.26 -14.20
CA GLN A 55 -8.88 -14.84 -13.12
C GLN A 55 -8.94 -15.86 -11.98
N ALA A 56 -8.92 -17.17 -12.31
CA ALA A 56 -8.91 -18.23 -11.32
C ALA A 56 -7.65 -18.25 -10.44
N LEU A 57 -6.54 -17.60 -10.85
CA LEU A 57 -5.36 -17.40 -10.00
C LEU A 57 -5.52 -16.28 -8.96
N THR A 58 -6.53 -15.42 -9.11
CA THR A 58 -6.72 -14.28 -8.19
C THR A 58 -6.73 -14.70 -6.71
N PRO A 59 -7.51 -15.71 -6.26
CA PRO A 59 -7.50 -16.10 -4.84
C PRO A 59 -6.14 -16.66 -4.39
N VAL A 60 -5.37 -17.29 -5.26
CA VAL A 60 -4.03 -17.79 -4.95
C VAL A 60 -3.07 -16.62 -4.71
N VAL A 61 -3.08 -15.61 -5.59
CA VAL A 61 -2.26 -14.40 -5.43
C VAL A 61 -2.64 -13.65 -4.15
N TRP A 62 -3.92 -13.54 -3.83
CA TRP A 62 -4.38 -12.94 -2.58
C TRP A 62 -3.92 -13.73 -1.34
N ALA A 63 -4.00 -15.06 -1.37
CA ALA A 63 -3.51 -15.91 -0.28
C ALA A 63 -1.99 -15.74 -0.08
N MET A 64 -1.21 -15.65 -1.16
CA MET A 64 0.23 -15.36 -1.11
C MET A 64 0.49 -13.96 -0.53
N GLY A 65 -0.28 -12.95 -0.95
CA GLY A 65 -0.20 -11.59 -0.42
C GLY A 65 -0.50 -11.53 1.09
N ALA A 66 -1.53 -12.23 1.54
CA ALA A 66 -1.89 -12.33 2.94
C ALA A 66 -0.81 -13.04 3.77
N TRP A 67 -0.24 -14.13 3.24
CA TRP A 67 0.90 -14.81 3.86
C TRP A 67 2.12 -13.90 3.95
N ALA A 68 2.47 -13.20 2.85
CA ALA A 68 3.58 -12.27 2.85
C ALA A 68 3.35 -11.12 3.85
N ALA A 69 2.15 -10.55 3.90
CA ALA A 69 1.80 -9.50 4.86
C ALA A 69 1.97 -9.96 6.31
N GLU A 70 1.67 -11.23 6.59
CA GLU A 70 1.79 -11.80 7.93
C GLU A 70 3.23 -12.16 8.32
N TRP A 71 4.03 -12.66 7.37
CA TRP A 71 5.32 -13.28 7.67
C TRP A 71 6.53 -12.48 7.20
N MET A 72 6.40 -11.72 6.13
CA MET A 72 7.51 -11.03 5.45
C MET A 72 7.48 -9.51 5.64
N PHE A 73 6.27 -8.91 5.74
CA PHE A 73 6.17 -7.47 5.89
C PHE A 73 6.27 -7.06 7.35
N GLY A 74 7.03 -6.00 7.56
CA GLY A 74 7.17 -5.31 8.83
C GLY A 74 6.63 -3.90 8.75
N ASP A 75 7.03 -3.11 9.70
CA ASP A 75 6.94 -1.67 9.62
C ASP A 75 7.80 -1.22 8.42
N PRO A 76 7.27 -0.43 7.47
CA PRO A 76 8.02 -0.05 6.28
C PRO A 76 9.27 0.73 6.67
N SER A 77 10.43 0.29 6.16
CA SER A 77 11.67 1.04 6.29
C SER A 77 11.65 2.27 5.37
N ASP A 78 12.51 3.24 5.63
CA ASP A 78 12.65 4.43 4.79
C ASP A 78 12.97 4.09 3.32
N GLU A 79 13.70 3.01 3.09
CA GLU A 79 14.07 2.53 1.75
C GLU A 79 12.88 1.89 1.00
N GLU A 80 11.89 1.39 1.73
CA GLU A 80 10.68 0.79 1.18
C GLU A 80 9.59 1.84 0.91
N CYS A 81 9.73 3.05 1.48
CA CYS A 81 8.81 4.15 1.25
C CYS A 81 9.00 4.74 -0.15
N ASP A 82 7.94 4.72 -0.95
CA ASP A 82 7.89 5.32 -2.29
C ASP A 82 6.54 6.03 -2.46
N GLY A 83 6.58 7.35 -2.30
CA GLY A 83 5.39 8.19 -2.33
C GLY A 83 4.66 8.17 -3.67
N LEU A 84 5.37 8.09 -4.80
CA LEU A 84 4.71 7.98 -6.12
C LEU A 84 3.96 6.67 -6.26
N THR A 85 4.56 5.57 -5.83
CA THR A 85 3.91 4.25 -5.80
C THR A 85 2.70 4.26 -4.86
N LEU A 86 2.79 4.88 -3.68
CA LEU A 86 1.66 5.02 -2.75
C LEU A 86 0.51 5.82 -3.38
N ILE A 87 0.81 6.98 -3.96
CA ILE A 87 -0.20 7.81 -4.66
C ILE A 87 -0.84 7.01 -5.81
N TRP A 88 -0.03 6.28 -6.56
CA TRP A 88 -0.55 5.42 -7.63
C TRP A 88 -1.48 4.33 -7.10
N HIS A 89 -1.12 3.66 -6.00
CA HIS A 89 -1.93 2.58 -5.43
C HIS A 89 -3.29 3.07 -4.88
N THR A 90 -3.45 4.35 -4.55
CA THR A 90 -4.74 4.85 -4.05
C THR A 90 -5.90 4.56 -4.99
N HIS A 91 -5.70 4.64 -6.33
CA HIS A 91 -6.77 4.36 -7.29
C HIS A 91 -7.22 2.88 -7.27
N GLN A 92 -6.33 1.96 -6.89
CA GLN A 92 -6.62 0.53 -6.81
C GLN A 92 -7.45 0.18 -5.56
N LEU A 93 -7.31 0.99 -4.51
CA LEU A 93 -8.05 0.83 -3.25
C LEU A 93 -9.38 1.58 -3.25
N ALA A 94 -9.68 2.34 -4.31
CA ALA A 94 -10.89 3.12 -4.39
C ALA A 94 -12.15 2.25 -4.32
N ILE A 95 -13.10 2.68 -3.49
CA ILE A 95 -14.44 2.09 -3.37
C ILE A 95 -15.39 2.94 -4.23
N PRO A 96 -15.77 2.52 -5.45
CA PRO A 96 -16.53 3.34 -6.39
C PRO A 96 -17.80 3.96 -5.81
N ALA A 97 -18.53 3.19 -5.00
CA ALA A 97 -19.77 3.64 -4.37
C ALA A 97 -19.58 4.76 -3.32
N LYS A 98 -18.36 4.90 -2.77
CA LYS A 98 -18.04 5.90 -1.73
C LYS A 98 -17.36 7.15 -2.29
N LEU A 99 -16.92 7.13 -3.55
CA LEU A 99 -16.33 8.30 -4.19
C LEU A 99 -17.32 9.46 -4.28
N PRO A 100 -16.85 10.71 -4.27
CA PRO A 100 -17.73 11.89 -4.42
C PRO A 100 -18.52 11.83 -5.73
N GLU A 101 -19.73 12.35 -5.73
CA GLU A 101 -20.61 12.39 -6.92
C GLU A 101 -20.15 13.44 -7.93
N THR A 102 -19.65 14.56 -7.42
CA THR A 102 -19.07 15.62 -8.23
C THR A 102 -17.58 15.36 -8.44
N ARG A 103 -17.06 15.73 -9.61
CA ARG A 103 -15.61 15.72 -9.84
C ARG A 103 -14.91 16.40 -8.68
N THR A 104 -13.89 15.76 -8.13
CA THR A 104 -13.13 16.27 -6.99
C THR A 104 -11.64 16.05 -7.25
N VAL A 105 -10.87 17.13 -7.17
CA VAL A 105 -9.41 17.07 -7.35
C VAL A 105 -8.73 17.15 -5.99
N VAL A 106 -7.93 16.12 -5.67
CA VAL A 106 -7.15 16.07 -4.44
C VAL A 106 -5.66 16.15 -4.76
N HIS A 107 -4.98 17.13 -4.19
CA HIS A 107 -3.52 17.23 -4.23
C HIS A 107 -2.92 16.51 -3.03
N LEU A 108 -2.08 15.52 -3.29
CA LEU A 108 -1.34 14.77 -2.27
C LEU A 108 0.11 15.23 -2.24
N VAL A 109 0.59 15.60 -1.05
CA VAL A 109 1.99 15.95 -0.79
C VAL A 109 2.51 15.02 0.29
N LEU A 110 3.31 14.04 -0.08
CA LEU A 110 3.95 13.11 0.84
C LEU A 110 5.36 13.62 1.18
N THR A 111 5.68 13.65 2.47
CA THR A 111 6.93 14.19 3.01
C THR A 111 7.73 13.10 3.73
N GLY A 112 8.99 13.37 4.06
CA GLY A 112 9.88 12.39 4.67
C GLY A 112 10.53 11.46 3.64
N ALA A 113 10.95 10.28 4.07
CA ALA A 113 11.61 9.29 3.22
C ALA A 113 10.69 8.88 2.05
N GLY A 114 11.24 8.89 0.83
CA GLY A 114 10.49 8.59 -0.38
C GLY A 114 9.37 9.57 -0.72
N GLY A 115 9.44 10.79 -0.21
CA GLY A 115 8.43 11.84 -0.40
C GLY A 115 8.14 12.12 -1.89
N ALA A 116 6.88 12.45 -2.19
CA ALA A 116 6.40 12.72 -3.54
C ALA A 116 5.14 13.57 -3.52
N GLN A 117 4.76 14.08 -4.68
CA GLN A 117 3.45 14.72 -4.85
C GLN A 117 2.72 14.18 -6.07
N GLY A 118 1.40 14.32 -6.06
CA GLY A 118 0.55 13.94 -7.18
C GLY A 118 -0.89 14.38 -6.96
N TRP A 119 -1.69 14.26 -8.00
CA TRP A 119 -3.09 14.67 -8.03
C TRP A 119 -3.98 13.49 -8.28
N LEU A 120 -5.06 13.40 -7.52
CA LEU A 120 -6.15 12.46 -7.75
C LEU A 120 -7.30 13.23 -8.38
N ASP A 121 -7.58 12.98 -9.65
CA ASP A 121 -8.79 13.46 -10.33
C ASP A 121 -9.86 12.37 -10.16
N ILE A 122 -10.80 12.65 -9.27
CA ILE A 122 -11.82 11.69 -8.85
C ILE A 122 -13.10 11.99 -9.63
N GLN A 123 -13.47 11.04 -10.47
CA GLN A 123 -14.73 11.03 -11.21
C GLN A 123 -15.29 9.62 -11.17
N ARG A 124 -16.50 9.45 -10.58
CA ARG A 124 -17.10 8.12 -10.54
C ARG A 124 -17.10 7.46 -11.93
N PRO A 125 -16.80 6.18 -12.02
CA PRO A 125 -16.60 5.22 -10.92
C PRO A 125 -15.13 5.08 -10.46
N GLY A 126 -14.20 5.99 -10.82
CA GLY A 126 -12.79 5.78 -10.56
C GLY A 126 -11.99 7.03 -10.19
N ILE A 127 -10.70 6.83 -10.10
CA ILE A 127 -9.68 7.85 -9.80
C ILE A 127 -8.62 7.80 -10.88
N THR A 128 -8.31 8.95 -11.47
CA THR A 128 -7.14 9.12 -12.33
C THR A 128 -6.01 9.73 -11.51
N VAL A 129 -4.83 9.10 -11.53
CA VAL A 129 -3.64 9.59 -10.83
C VAL A 129 -2.76 10.35 -11.81
N CYS A 130 -2.47 11.61 -11.50
CA CYS A 130 -1.58 12.47 -12.26
C CYS A 130 -0.33 12.78 -11.44
N LYS A 131 0.84 12.61 -12.05
CA LYS A 131 2.13 12.96 -11.45
C LYS A 131 2.37 14.47 -11.50
N ASP A 132 1.95 15.10 -12.59
CA ASP A 132 2.16 16.51 -12.86
C ASP A 132 0.85 17.29 -12.69
N ASP A 133 0.95 18.55 -12.33
CA ASP A 133 -0.21 19.44 -12.23
C ASP A 133 -0.88 19.61 -13.60
N GLN A 134 -2.15 19.31 -13.66
CA GLN A 134 -2.97 19.44 -14.87
C GLN A 134 -3.65 20.82 -14.98
N GLY A 135 -3.33 21.77 -14.10
CA GLY A 135 -3.96 23.09 -14.04
C GLY A 135 -5.42 23.04 -13.57
N LEU A 136 -5.82 21.97 -12.88
CA LEU A 136 -7.17 21.82 -12.33
C LEU A 136 -7.24 22.51 -10.96
N ALA A 137 -8.38 23.15 -10.66
CA ALA A 137 -8.61 23.68 -9.33
C ALA A 137 -8.60 22.53 -8.29
N VAL A 138 -7.79 22.67 -7.25
CA VAL A 138 -7.66 21.69 -6.17
C VAL A 138 -8.77 21.92 -5.15
N ASP A 139 -9.62 20.93 -4.96
CA ASP A 139 -10.71 20.97 -3.98
C ASP A 139 -10.26 20.60 -2.57
N LEU A 140 -9.27 19.74 -2.45
CA LEU A 140 -8.71 19.27 -1.17
C LEU A 140 -7.20 19.04 -1.33
N ALA A 141 -6.39 19.54 -0.40
CA ALA A 141 -5.00 19.14 -0.31
C ALA A 141 -4.76 18.31 0.95
N LEU A 142 -3.99 17.24 0.81
CA LEU A 142 -3.50 16.41 1.92
C LEU A 142 -1.99 16.46 1.93
N GLN A 143 -1.42 16.91 3.04
CA GLN A 143 -0.01 16.71 3.34
C GLN A 143 0.12 15.61 4.39
N ALA A 144 0.99 14.62 4.16
CA ALA A 144 1.20 13.52 5.08
C ALA A 144 2.64 13.02 5.04
N ASP A 145 3.10 12.40 6.13
CA ASP A 145 4.34 11.63 6.16
C ASP A 145 4.19 10.34 5.34
N THR A 146 5.18 10.03 4.49
CA THR A 146 5.13 8.90 3.56
C THR A 146 4.99 7.56 4.28
N GLY A 147 5.78 7.33 5.33
CA GLY A 147 5.74 6.09 6.09
C GLY A 147 4.40 5.89 6.82
N HIS A 148 3.85 6.96 7.42
CA HIS A 148 2.55 6.90 8.08
C HIS A 148 1.40 6.72 7.08
N MET A 149 1.50 7.33 5.91
CA MET A 149 0.54 7.13 4.82
C MET A 149 0.58 5.68 4.32
N HIS A 150 1.77 5.07 4.21
CA HIS A 150 1.92 3.65 3.89
C HIS A 150 1.20 2.78 4.94
N ARG A 151 1.50 2.98 6.23
CA ARG A 151 0.86 2.22 7.32
C ARG A 151 -0.67 2.31 7.29
N TRP A 152 -1.21 3.48 6.96
CA TRP A 152 -2.65 3.62 6.80
C TRP A 152 -3.18 2.86 5.59
N LEU A 153 -2.56 2.99 4.41
CA LEU A 153 -3.02 2.34 3.18
C LEU A 153 -3.04 0.81 3.28
N VAL A 154 -2.10 0.23 4.02
CA VAL A 154 -2.08 -1.22 4.27
C VAL A 154 -2.94 -1.64 5.47
N GLY A 155 -3.60 -0.71 6.15
CA GLY A 155 -4.52 -0.97 7.25
C GLY A 155 -3.88 -1.25 8.62
N MET A 156 -2.62 -0.87 8.82
CA MET A 156 -1.91 -1.01 10.09
C MET A 156 -2.40 0.00 11.14
N VAL A 157 -2.71 1.21 10.70
CA VAL A 157 -3.17 2.30 11.56
C VAL A 157 -4.41 2.98 10.97
N PRO A 158 -5.35 3.47 11.77
CA PRO A 158 -6.47 4.24 11.27
C PRO A 158 -6.03 5.66 10.90
N PHE A 159 -6.65 6.26 9.88
CA PHE A 159 -6.30 7.61 9.40
C PHE A 159 -6.42 8.70 10.47
N ARG A 160 -7.37 8.55 11.40
CA ARG A 160 -7.55 9.47 12.53
C ARG A 160 -6.29 9.62 13.38
N ASP A 161 -5.48 8.56 13.51
CA ASP A 161 -4.26 8.60 14.31
C ASP A 161 -3.18 9.42 13.61
N LEU A 162 -3.14 9.41 12.26
CA LEU A 162 -2.27 10.29 11.49
C LEU A 162 -2.59 11.76 11.75
N LEU A 163 -3.88 12.10 11.79
CA LEU A 163 -4.33 13.46 12.08
C LEU A 163 -4.04 13.86 13.52
N ALA A 164 -4.37 13.00 14.49
CA ALA A 164 -4.20 13.27 15.91
C ALA A 164 -2.73 13.48 16.30
N ASN A 165 -1.82 12.75 15.67
CA ASN A 165 -0.38 12.83 15.94
C ASN A 165 0.38 13.80 15.01
N GLY A 166 -0.32 14.56 14.17
CA GLY A 166 0.30 15.55 13.27
C GLY A 166 1.04 14.96 12.07
N HIS A 167 0.89 13.66 11.80
CA HIS A 167 1.50 12.99 10.64
C HIS A 167 0.74 13.23 9.33
N ALA A 168 -0.45 13.79 9.41
CA ALA A 168 -1.24 14.22 8.26
C ALA A 168 -2.02 15.49 8.58
N ARG A 169 -2.24 16.32 7.56
CA ARG A 169 -3.10 17.49 7.64
C ARG A 169 -3.83 17.74 6.32
N PHE A 170 -5.06 18.20 6.42
CA PHE A 170 -5.85 18.64 5.28
C PHE A 170 -5.91 20.15 5.16
N LEU A 171 -5.96 20.64 3.92
CA LEU A 171 -6.30 22.02 3.55
C LEU A 171 -7.48 21.94 2.59
N GLY A 172 -8.62 22.53 2.97
CA GLY A 172 -9.85 22.51 2.19
C GLY A 172 -11.10 22.24 3.02
N PRO A 173 -12.23 21.97 2.38
CA PRO A 173 -13.51 21.77 3.06
C PRO A 173 -13.51 20.58 4.01
N SER A 174 -13.92 20.81 5.27
CA SER A 174 -13.98 19.76 6.31
C SER A 174 -14.82 18.56 5.90
N ARG A 175 -15.85 18.74 5.07
CA ARG A 175 -16.65 17.64 4.55
C ARG A 175 -15.82 16.67 3.70
N LEU A 176 -14.99 17.19 2.80
CA LEU A 176 -14.11 16.36 1.96
C LEU A 176 -13.02 15.71 2.79
N ALA A 177 -12.40 16.45 3.72
CA ALA A 177 -11.38 15.92 4.62
C ALA A 177 -11.88 14.73 5.45
N LYS A 178 -13.10 14.83 6.01
CA LYS A 178 -13.73 13.71 6.76
C LYS A 178 -14.10 12.52 5.87
N ALA A 179 -14.49 12.78 4.62
CA ALA A 179 -14.89 11.74 3.69
C ALA A 179 -13.69 11.01 3.07
N PHE A 180 -12.56 11.70 2.84
CA PHE A 180 -11.39 11.17 2.14
C PHE A 180 -10.96 9.77 2.59
N PRO A 181 -10.76 9.46 3.88
CA PRO A 181 -10.32 8.12 4.29
C PRO A 181 -11.36 7.02 3.98
N THR A 182 -12.62 7.38 3.84
CA THR A 182 -13.69 6.40 3.57
C THR A 182 -13.78 5.98 2.11
N TRP A 183 -13.10 6.70 1.22
CA TRP A 183 -13.10 6.39 -0.22
C TRP A 183 -12.26 5.17 -0.57
N PHE A 184 -11.42 4.69 0.36
CA PHE A 184 -10.44 3.65 0.12
C PHE A 184 -10.69 2.42 1.00
N ASP A 185 -10.50 1.24 0.42
CA ASP A 185 -10.49 -0.02 1.16
C ASP A 185 -9.06 -0.32 1.65
N THR A 186 -8.82 -0.03 2.91
CA THR A 186 -7.56 -0.31 3.60
C THR A 186 -7.60 -1.61 4.40
N THR A 187 -8.65 -2.45 4.22
CA THR A 187 -8.84 -3.66 5.04
C THR A 187 -8.17 -4.90 4.46
N LEU A 188 -7.72 -4.84 3.21
CA LEU A 188 -7.31 -5.98 2.40
C LEU A 188 -6.28 -6.90 3.08
N PHE A 189 -5.28 -6.32 3.75
CA PHE A 189 -4.26 -7.07 4.48
C PHE A 189 -4.29 -6.82 5.99
N SER A 190 -5.26 -6.08 6.49
CA SER A 190 -5.31 -5.63 7.89
C SER A 190 -5.29 -6.76 8.90
N LEU A 191 -5.96 -7.89 8.63
CA LEU A 191 -5.97 -9.05 9.52
C LEU A 191 -4.59 -9.73 9.59
N SER A 192 -3.95 -9.94 8.44
CA SER A 192 -2.61 -10.56 8.36
C SER A 192 -1.56 -9.67 9.03
N LEU A 193 -1.61 -8.38 8.81
CA LEU A 193 -0.70 -7.41 9.45
C LEU A 193 -0.91 -7.31 10.96
N ARG A 194 -2.16 -7.34 11.44
CA ARG A 194 -2.44 -7.39 12.89
C ARG A 194 -1.86 -8.65 13.54
N ARG A 195 -1.97 -9.80 12.88
CA ARG A 195 -1.33 -11.06 13.35
C ARG A 195 0.20 -10.95 13.37
N ALA A 196 0.80 -10.32 12.37
CA ALA A 196 2.24 -10.06 12.33
C ALA A 196 2.69 -9.20 13.51
N VAL A 197 1.98 -8.11 13.80
CA VAL A 197 2.27 -7.20 14.94
C VAL A 197 2.11 -7.94 16.27
N GLN A 198 1.03 -8.70 16.45
CA GLN A 198 0.80 -9.48 17.68
C GLN A 198 1.91 -10.51 17.93
N ARG A 199 2.37 -11.20 16.88
CA ARG A 199 3.49 -12.16 17.00
C ARG A 199 4.78 -11.49 17.47
N ARG A 200 5.17 -10.39 16.84
CA ARG A 200 6.39 -9.66 17.22
C ARG A 200 6.35 -9.17 18.66
N HIS A 201 5.20 -8.71 19.15
CA HIS A 201 5.04 -8.35 20.56
C HIS A 201 5.17 -9.59 21.49
N GLY A 202 4.62 -10.72 21.09
CA GLY A 202 4.77 -12.00 21.81
C GLY A 202 6.23 -12.45 21.88
N ASP A 203 6.94 -12.44 20.75
CA ASP A 203 8.35 -12.82 20.67
C ASP A 203 9.25 -11.87 21.49
N THR A 204 8.96 -10.56 21.47
CA THR A 204 9.70 -9.57 22.28
C THR A 204 9.50 -9.77 23.78
N LEU A 205 8.29 -10.15 24.21
CA LEU A 205 7.98 -10.42 25.60
C LEU A 205 8.64 -11.75 26.05
N SER A 206 8.66 -12.77 25.20
CA SER A 206 9.32 -14.06 25.47
C SER A 206 10.82 -13.89 25.57
N ALA A 207 11.45 -13.17 24.64
CA ALA A 207 12.89 -12.90 24.68
C ALA A 207 13.31 -12.07 25.92
N ARG A 208 12.46 -11.14 26.35
CA ARG A 208 12.68 -10.40 27.60
C ARG A 208 12.55 -11.29 28.85
N ALA A 209 11.59 -12.21 28.85
CA ALA A 209 11.41 -13.15 29.97
C ALA A 209 12.61 -14.08 30.09
N GLU A 210 13.13 -14.60 28.99
CA GLU A 210 14.32 -15.46 28.95
C GLU A 210 15.59 -14.72 29.40
N SER A 211 15.75 -13.43 29.04
CA SER A 211 16.91 -12.64 29.47
C SER A 211 16.87 -12.32 30.96
N VAL A 212 15.70 -12.14 31.56
CA VAL A 212 15.54 -11.90 33.00
C VAL A 212 15.76 -13.17 33.81
N ASP A 213 15.43 -14.36 33.27
CA ASP A 213 15.68 -15.63 33.92
C ASP A 213 17.16 -16.03 33.80
N GLY A 214 17.83 -15.71 32.68
CA GLY A 214 19.28 -15.89 32.50
C GLY A 214 20.10 -15.09 33.53
N ASP A 215 19.77 -13.81 33.71
CA ASP A 215 20.43 -12.94 34.70
C ASP A 215 20.22 -13.43 36.16
N ARG A 216 19.05 -14.03 36.46
CA ARG A 216 18.80 -14.63 37.79
C ARG A 216 19.56 -15.89 38.04
N LEU A 217 19.86 -16.69 37.02
CA LEU A 217 20.67 -17.90 37.13
C LEU A 217 22.15 -17.58 37.30
N GLU A 218 22.68 -16.60 36.56
CA GLU A 218 24.08 -16.16 36.72
C GLU A 218 24.32 -15.48 38.07
N GLY A 219 23.40 -14.68 38.58
CA GLY A 219 23.51 -14.07 39.92
C GLY A 219 23.49 -15.07 41.06
N ARG A 220 22.89 -16.28 40.87
CA ARG A 220 22.91 -17.36 41.87
C ARG A 220 24.21 -18.15 41.88
N LEU A 221 24.92 -18.26 40.75
CA LEU A 221 26.21 -18.95 40.64
C LEU A 221 27.38 -18.12 41.14
N ALA A 222 27.27 -16.79 41.11
CA ALA A 222 28.32 -15.88 41.63
C ALA A 222 28.29 -15.68 43.13
N GLY A 223 27.23 -16.10 43.85
CA GLY A 223 27.06 -15.93 45.32
C GLY A 223 27.51 -17.12 46.20
N GLY A 224 28.08 -18.18 45.61
CA GLY A 224 28.52 -19.39 46.31
C GLY A 224 30.01 -19.41 46.69
N GLY A 225 30.51 -18.32 47.28
CA GLY A 225 31.87 -18.29 47.86
C GLY A 225 31.92 -19.05 49.18
N VAL A 226 32.58 -20.18 49.16
CA VAL A 226 32.89 -21.01 50.32
C VAL A 226 33.79 -20.25 51.27
N VAL A 227 33.37 -20.08 52.53
CA VAL A 227 34.24 -19.73 53.65
C VAL A 227 34.73 -21.03 54.26
N VAL A 228 36.03 -21.22 54.24
CA VAL A 228 36.75 -22.17 55.09
C VAL A 228 37.59 -21.37 56.06
#